data_e6147c851718983a51c5a14b360c88ac
#
_entry.id   e6147c851718983a51c5a14b360c88ac
#
_cell.length_a   1.000
_cell.length_b   1.000
_cell.length_c   1.000
_cell.angle_alpha   90.00
_cell.angle_beta   90.00
_cell.angle_gamma   90.00
#
_symmetry.space_group_name_H-M   'P 1'
#
loop_
_entity.id
_entity.type
_entity.pdbx_description
1 polymer ?
#
loop_
_entity_poly.entity_id
_entity_poly.type
_entity_poly.pdbx_seq_one_letter_code
_entity_poly.pdbx_strand_id
1 'polypeptide(L)' 'MNEQAEKLTVPQAAEIMGVTPQLLRLGLQQGRFPFGTAVKFKRWSYYINKDKFYEYINLKAS' A
#
# COMPACT_ATOMS: atom_id res chain seq x y z
N MET A 1 -13.79 -13.45 11.22
CA MET A 1 -13.29 -12.89 9.96
C MET A 1 -11.80 -12.58 10.06
N ASN A 2 -11.08 -12.89 9.03
CA ASN A 2 -9.64 -12.69 9.01
C ASN A 2 -9.32 -11.32 8.42
N GLU A 3 -8.86 -10.40 9.27
CA GLU A 3 -8.52 -9.06 8.82
C GLU A 3 -7.40 -9.06 7.78
N GLN A 4 -6.56 -10.08 7.83
CA GLN A 4 -5.41 -10.16 6.92
C GLN A 4 -5.85 -10.32 5.46
N ALA A 5 -7.05 -10.84 5.24
CA ALA A 5 -7.56 -11.05 3.89
C ALA A 5 -7.84 -9.72 3.18
N GLU A 6 -7.99 -8.64 3.93
CA GLU A 6 -8.32 -7.33 3.35
C GLU A 6 -7.12 -6.41 3.27
N LYS A 7 -5.94 -6.92 3.58
CA LYS A 7 -4.72 -6.13 3.58
C LYS A 7 -3.71 -6.72 2.63
N LEU A 8 -2.90 -5.85 2.05
CA LEU A 8 -1.75 -6.28 1.28
C LEU A 8 -0.50 -5.88 2.04
N THR A 9 0.54 -6.70 1.93
CA THR A 9 1.84 -6.30 2.46
C THR A 9 2.49 -5.32 1.48
N VAL A 10 3.45 -4.55 1.97
CA VAL A 10 4.18 -3.63 1.11
C VAL A 10 4.87 -4.37 -0.04
N PRO A 11 5.59 -5.49 0.21
CA PRO A 11 6.21 -6.20 -0.90
C PRO A 11 5.20 -6.71 -1.94
N GLN A 12 4.03 -7.19 -1.50
CA GLN A 12 3.03 -7.66 -2.43
C GLN A 12 2.51 -6.52 -3.31
N ALA A 13 2.18 -5.40 -2.70
CA ALA A 13 1.68 -4.26 -3.45
C ALA A 13 2.74 -3.70 -4.39
N ALA A 14 3.98 -3.64 -3.93
CA ALA A 14 5.07 -3.14 -4.75
C ALA A 14 5.28 -4.00 -5.99
N GLU A 15 5.18 -5.32 -5.82
CA GLU A 15 5.33 -6.24 -6.94
C GLU A 15 4.23 -6.01 -7.97
N ILE A 16 3.00 -5.86 -7.50
CA ILE A 16 1.87 -5.61 -8.42
C ILE A 16 2.06 -4.30 -9.17
N MET A 17 2.56 -3.29 -8.49
CA MET A 17 2.76 -1.98 -9.10
C MET A 17 4.00 -1.91 -9.99
N GLY A 18 4.91 -2.87 -9.83
CA GLY A 18 6.17 -2.85 -10.56
C GLY A 18 7.16 -1.84 -10.00
N VAL A 19 7.10 -1.58 -8.71
CA VAL A 19 8.03 -0.66 -8.05
C VAL A 19 8.73 -1.38 -6.90
N THR A 20 9.74 -0.74 -6.35
CA THR A 20 10.44 -1.32 -5.21
C THR A 20 9.63 -1.12 -3.94
N PRO A 21 9.75 -2.02 -2.96
CA PRO A 21 9.10 -1.80 -1.67
C PRO A 21 9.53 -0.50 -0.99
N GLN A 22 10.79 -0.10 -1.17
CA GLN A 22 11.26 1.15 -0.61
C GLN A 22 10.52 2.35 -1.15
N LEU A 23 10.30 2.37 -2.46
CA LEU A 23 9.55 3.46 -3.08
C LEU A 23 8.14 3.53 -2.53
N LEU A 24 7.50 2.38 -2.41
CA LEU A 24 6.13 2.32 -1.90
C LEU A 24 6.07 2.81 -0.45
N ARG A 25 7.01 2.36 0.39
CA ARG A 25 7.05 2.81 1.77
C ARG A 25 7.21 4.32 1.86
N LEU A 26 8.10 4.87 1.06
CA LEU A 26 8.34 6.31 1.07
C LEU A 26 7.08 7.06 0.65
N GLY A 27 6.43 6.58 -0.40
CA GLY A 27 5.20 7.23 -0.85
C GLY A 27 4.09 7.19 0.19
N LEU A 28 3.98 6.07 0.91
CA LEU A 28 3.00 5.98 1.99
C LEU A 28 3.34 6.93 3.13
N GLN A 29 4.61 7.07 3.46
CA GLN A 29 5.03 7.99 4.50
C GLN A 29 4.71 9.44 4.13
N GLN A 30 4.76 9.75 2.86
CA GLN A 30 4.51 11.11 2.37
C GLN A 30 3.04 11.34 2.02
N GLY A 31 2.19 10.34 2.21
CA GLY A 31 0.78 10.47 1.91
C GLY A 31 0.45 10.59 0.44
N ARG A 32 1.28 10.03 -0.42
CA ARG A 32 1.10 10.14 -1.87
C ARG A 32 0.16 9.10 -2.45
N PHE A 33 -0.12 8.03 -1.71
CA PHE A 33 -0.98 6.96 -2.20
C PHE A 33 -2.27 6.92 -1.41
N PRO A 34 -3.44 6.99 -2.08
CA PRO A 34 -4.73 7.03 -1.39
C PRO A 34 -5.17 5.67 -0.85
N PHE A 35 -4.50 4.59 -1.23
CA PHE A 35 -4.93 3.25 -0.85
C PHE A 35 -4.33 2.77 0.46
N GLY A 36 -3.48 3.55 1.08
CA GLY A 36 -2.83 3.11 2.29
C GLY A 36 -2.32 4.26 3.12
N THR A 37 -1.74 3.89 4.25
CA THR A 37 -1.20 4.88 5.17
C THR A 37 0.03 4.32 5.86
N ALA A 38 0.83 5.21 6.41
CA ALA A 38 2.00 4.84 7.20
C ALA A 38 1.93 5.61 8.50
N VAL A 39 2.19 4.91 9.60
CA VAL A 39 2.15 5.51 10.93
C VAL A 39 3.46 5.19 11.62
N LYS A 40 4.08 6.20 12.20
CA LYS A 40 5.32 6.01 12.95
C LYS A 40 5.03 6.10 14.44
N PHE A 41 5.39 5.05 15.16
CA PHE A 41 5.37 5.07 16.60
C PHE A 41 6.79 4.90 17.08
N LYS A 42 7.27 3.68 17.25
CA LYS A 42 8.70 3.43 17.48
C LYS A 42 9.39 3.12 16.17
N ARG A 43 8.63 2.62 15.24
CA ARG A 43 9.07 2.36 13.88
C ARG A 43 7.87 2.54 12.97
N TRP A 44 8.10 2.55 11.68
CA TRP A 44 7.04 2.72 10.71
C TRP A 44 6.19 1.47 10.61
N SER A 45 4.89 1.66 10.61
CA SER A 45 3.92 0.61 10.33
C SER A 45 3.13 1.00 9.09
N TYR A 46 2.84 0.03 8.23
CA TYR A 46 2.19 0.30 6.95
C TYR A 46 0.90 -0.48 6.84
N TYR A 47 -0.12 0.16 6.31
CA TYR A 47 -1.40 -0.46 6.06
C TYR A 47 -1.83 -0.15 4.64
N ILE A 48 -2.17 -1.16 3.86
CA ILE A 48 -2.65 -1.00 2.49
C ILE A 48 -4.00 -1.68 2.39
N ASN A 49 -5.02 -0.90 2.06
CA ASN A 49 -6.36 -1.43 1.86
C ASN A 49 -6.43 -2.09 0.50
N LYS A 50 -6.78 -3.38 0.48
CA LYS A 50 -6.75 -4.17 -0.73
C LYS A 50 -7.71 -3.65 -1.79
N ASP A 51 -8.93 -3.35 -1.39
CA ASP A 51 -9.95 -2.88 -2.34
C ASP A 51 -9.57 -1.55 -2.95
N LYS A 52 -9.12 -0.63 -2.14
CA LYS A 52 -8.71 0.68 -2.64
C LYS A 52 -7.47 0.59 -3.50
N PHE A 53 -6.58 -0.34 -3.16
CA PHE A 53 -5.38 -0.56 -3.95
C PHE A 53 -5.73 -1.01 -5.37
N TYR A 54 -6.61 -2.00 -5.49
CA TYR A 54 -6.98 -2.49 -6.80
C TYR A 54 -7.80 -1.47 -7.58
N GLU A 55 -8.61 -0.70 -6.91
CA GLU A 55 -9.33 0.39 -7.55
C GLU A 55 -8.35 1.41 -8.14
N TYR A 56 -7.33 1.75 -7.37
CA TYR A 56 -6.31 2.69 -7.82
C TYR A 56 -5.57 2.15 -9.04
N ILE A 57 -5.18 0.88 -9.01
CA ILE A 57 -4.47 0.24 -10.11
C ILE A 57 -5.33 0.24 -11.36
N ASN A 58 -6.61 -0.10 -11.23
CA ASN A 58 -7.51 -0.15 -12.38
C ASN A 58 -7.68 1.22 -13.02
N LEU A 59 -7.78 2.25 -12.21
CA LEU A 59 -7.91 3.61 -12.74
C LEU A 59 -6.65 4.04 -13.48
N LYS A 60 -5.48 3.66 -12.95
CA LYS A 60 -4.22 4.00 -13.60
C LYS A 60 -4.01 3.18 -14.87
N ALA A 61 -4.50 1.96 -14.90
CA ALA A 61 -4.33 1.09 -16.05
C ALA A 61 -5.26 1.45 -17.20
N SER A 62 -6.31 2.18 -16.93
CA SER A 62 -7.26 2.62 -17.98
C SER A 62 -6.74 3.84 -18.75
#